data_06b65c753d8bc6143011863f5e6ac598
#
_entry.id   06b65c753d8bc6143011863f5e6ac598
#
_cell.length_a   1.000
_cell.length_b   1.000
_cell.length_c   1.000
_cell.angle_alpha   90.00
_cell.angle_beta   90.00
_cell.angle_gamma   90.00
#
_symmetry.space_group_name_H-M   'P 1'
#
loop_
_entity.id
_entity.type
_entity.pdbx_description
1 polymer ?
#
loop_
_entity_poly.entity_id
_entity_poly.type
_entity_poly.pdbx_seq_one_letter_code
_entity_poly.pdbx_strand_id
1 'polypeptide(L)'
;MCDTTEHPGRGWQGWMDLPPSASVTRAGAWVDLSHVLNEQLPNVPFFPSPRFRRIMSQPEHPLNVTEIQMVVHLGTHVDAPRHFFSDGPAFHEIPLDRLHGHGVVWRIEKQDYGVIDVADLERARPRLSPGDILALDTGWARHFGAPRYDRHPNLSVAAAEWLVSQRIKLLACDTVTPDLAVNRREKGFNWPVHHVLLGHGVLVSEHLTNLETLTNGHAEFMFLALNVQDSDGSPARVLARKLD
;
A
#
# COMPACT_ATOMS: atom_id res chain seq x y z
N MET A 1 18.79 -22.95 -1.95
CA MET A 1 17.75 -23.86 -1.45
C MET A 1 17.11 -23.11 -0.28
N CYS A 2 15.95 -22.48 -0.50
CA CYS A 2 15.17 -21.89 0.59
C CYS A 2 14.51 -23.03 1.36
N ASP A 3 14.77 -23.05 2.64
CA ASP A 3 14.15 -23.99 3.57
C ASP A 3 12.68 -23.58 3.75
N THR A 4 11.78 -24.28 3.04
CA THR A 4 10.34 -24.14 3.21
C THR A 4 9.89 -24.95 4.40
N THR A 5 10.24 -24.51 5.61
CA THR A 5 9.54 -25.00 6.80
C THR A 5 8.13 -24.41 6.78
N GLU A 6 7.20 -25.17 6.23
CA GLU A 6 5.77 -24.91 6.31
C GLU A 6 5.38 -24.73 7.78
N HIS A 7 5.02 -23.52 8.18
CA HIS A 7 4.35 -23.29 9.44
C HIS A 7 2.86 -23.64 9.25
N PRO A 8 2.33 -24.72 9.82
CA PRO A 8 0.91 -25.06 9.75
C PRO A 8 0.10 -23.90 10.35
N GLY A 9 -0.81 -23.34 9.55
CA GLY A 9 -1.74 -22.28 9.97
C GLY A 9 -1.40 -20.86 9.51
N ARG A 10 -0.36 -20.62 8.67
CA ARG A 10 0.03 -19.30 8.15
C ARG A 10 -0.12 -19.14 6.63
N GLY A 11 -0.87 -19.98 5.97
CA GLY A 11 -1.18 -19.85 4.55
C GLY A 11 -2.22 -18.75 4.27
N TRP A 12 -2.50 -18.52 3.00
CA TRP A 12 -3.57 -17.65 2.53
C TRP A 12 -4.91 -18.05 3.15
N GLN A 13 -5.61 -17.10 3.84
CA GLN A 13 -6.84 -17.34 4.56
C GLN A 13 -8.11 -17.09 3.73
N GLY A 14 -7.97 -16.65 2.50
CA GLY A 14 -9.10 -16.29 1.65
C GLY A 14 -9.54 -14.83 1.79
N TRP A 15 -10.41 -14.40 0.86
CA TRP A 15 -11.03 -13.08 0.92
C TRP A 15 -12.03 -13.02 2.06
N MET A 16 -11.87 -12.01 2.91
CA MET A 16 -12.85 -11.68 3.94
C MET A 16 -14.19 -11.33 3.28
N ASP A 17 -15.30 -11.86 3.82
CA ASP A 17 -16.64 -11.43 3.43
C ASP A 17 -16.90 -10.01 3.91
N LEU A 18 -17.18 -9.10 2.96
CA LEU A 18 -17.38 -7.67 3.19
C LEU A 18 -18.78 -7.23 2.78
N PRO A 19 -19.38 -6.28 3.51
CA PRO A 19 -20.62 -5.68 3.10
C PRO A 19 -20.45 -4.91 1.77
N PRO A 20 -21.54 -4.65 1.02
CA PRO A 20 -21.51 -3.78 -0.14
C PRO A 20 -20.96 -2.39 0.23
N SER A 21 -20.18 -1.79 -0.66
CA SER A 21 -19.70 -0.42 -0.48
C SER A 21 -20.85 0.58 -0.44
N ALA A 22 -20.76 1.59 0.43
CA ALA A 22 -21.73 2.67 0.50
C ALA A 22 -21.77 3.48 -0.81
N SER A 23 -22.95 3.94 -1.21
CA SER A 23 -23.09 4.83 -2.37
C SER A 23 -22.66 6.25 -2.02
N VAL A 24 -21.91 6.88 -2.95
CA VAL A 24 -21.41 8.26 -2.79
C VAL A 24 -22.41 9.25 -3.34
N THR A 25 -22.90 10.19 -2.51
CA THR A 25 -23.88 11.21 -2.89
C THR A 25 -23.28 12.59 -3.11
N ARG A 26 -22.18 12.93 -2.44
CA ARG A 26 -21.42 14.16 -2.60
C ARG A 26 -19.92 13.89 -2.46
N ALA A 27 -19.10 14.53 -3.29
CA ALA A 27 -17.66 14.33 -3.28
C ALA A 27 -16.88 15.59 -3.75
N GLY A 28 -15.71 15.79 -3.17
CA GLY A 28 -14.75 16.82 -3.55
C GLY A 28 -14.01 16.51 -4.86
N ALA A 29 -13.03 17.35 -5.19
CA ALA A 29 -12.11 17.10 -6.30
C ALA A 29 -11.20 15.88 -6.03
N TRP A 30 -10.80 15.20 -7.09
CA TRP A 30 -9.82 14.12 -7.01
C TRP A 30 -8.42 14.65 -6.65
N VAL A 31 -7.78 13.97 -5.72
CA VAL A 31 -6.39 14.18 -5.30
C VAL A 31 -5.57 13.00 -5.79
N ASP A 32 -4.42 13.27 -6.39
CA ASP A 32 -3.44 12.25 -6.78
C ASP A 32 -2.57 11.92 -5.57
N LEU A 33 -2.63 10.67 -5.15
CA LEU A 33 -1.88 10.14 -4.00
C LEU A 33 -0.62 9.39 -4.41
N SER A 34 -0.15 9.54 -5.66
CA SER A 34 0.94 8.74 -6.21
C SER A 34 2.20 9.57 -6.43
N HIS A 35 3.35 9.00 -6.16
CA HIS A 35 4.62 9.55 -6.59
C HIS A 35 4.85 9.33 -8.08
N VAL A 36 5.51 10.30 -8.73
CA VAL A 36 5.91 10.17 -10.14
C VAL A 36 7.02 9.12 -10.26
N LEU A 37 6.79 8.09 -11.09
CA LEU A 37 7.79 7.05 -11.33
C LEU A 37 8.99 7.61 -12.11
N ASN A 38 10.18 7.40 -11.60
CA ASN A 38 11.46 7.80 -12.21
C ASN A 38 12.62 6.92 -11.68
N GLU A 39 13.82 7.11 -12.24
CA GLU A 39 15.00 6.30 -11.88
C GLU A 39 15.61 6.65 -10.51
N GLN A 40 15.21 7.79 -9.89
CA GLN A 40 15.70 8.24 -8.59
C GLN A 40 14.77 7.88 -7.42
N LEU A 41 13.71 7.12 -7.68
CA LEU A 41 12.79 6.68 -6.62
C LEU A 41 13.53 5.88 -5.54
N PRO A 42 13.17 6.07 -4.26
CA PRO A 42 13.63 5.18 -3.20
C PRO A 42 13.37 3.72 -3.58
N ASN A 43 14.40 2.92 -3.53
CA ASN A 43 14.33 1.50 -3.88
C ASN A 43 14.91 0.65 -2.75
N VAL A 44 14.31 -0.50 -2.53
CA VAL A 44 14.85 -1.47 -1.57
C VAL A 44 16.25 -1.92 -2.05
N PRO A 45 17.27 -1.91 -1.19
CA PRO A 45 18.68 -2.06 -1.62
C PRO A 45 18.99 -3.36 -2.39
N PHE A 46 18.21 -4.41 -2.22
CA PHE A 46 18.40 -5.69 -2.92
C PHE A 46 17.55 -5.84 -4.19
N PHE A 47 16.72 -4.85 -4.54
CA PHE A 47 15.98 -4.83 -5.78
C PHE A 47 16.82 -4.19 -6.91
N PRO A 48 16.68 -4.62 -8.17
CA PRO A 48 17.32 -3.96 -9.30
C PRO A 48 16.79 -2.52 -9.45
N SER A 49 17.69 -1.61 -9.82
CA SER A 49 17.30 -0.22 -10.08
C SER A 49 16.36 -0.11 -11.28
N PRO A 50 15.35 0.77 -11.23
CA PRO A 50 14.46 0.99 -12.35
C PRO A 50 15.19 1.63 -13.53
N ARG A 51 14.69 1.41 -14.75
CA ARG A 51 15.16 2.05 -15.97
C ARG A 51 14.00 2.57 -16.79
N PHE A 52 14.10 3.83 -17.21
CA PHE A 52 13.10 4.51 -18.03
C PHE A 52 13.83 5.01 -19.29
N ARG A 53 13.68 4.34 -20.40
CA ARG A 53 14.40 4.64 -21.63
C ARG A 53 13.46 5.12 -22.73
N ARG A 54 13.79 6.28 -23.32
CA ARG A 54 13.16 6.73 -24.55
C ARG A 54 13.78 5.95 -25.71
N ILE A 55 13.03 5.00 -26.29
CA ILE A 55 13.50 4.15 -27.40
C ILE A 55 13.19 4.73 -28.77
N MET A 56 12.20 5.64 -28.87
CA MET A 56 11.92 6.46 -30.05
C MET A 56 11.61 7.88 -29.60
N SER A 57 12.07 8.89 -30.34
CA SER A 57 11.85 10.30 -30.05
C SER A 57 11.58 11.09 -31.32
N GLN A 58 10.61 12.01 -31.30
CA GLN A 58 10.47 13.03 -32.30
C GLN A 58 11.61 14.06 -32.18
N PRO A 59 12.08 14.67 -33.31
CA PRO A 59 11.59 14.52 -34.68
C PRO A 59 12.22 13.36 -35.44
N GLU A 60 13.24 12.65 -34.90
CA GLU A 60 13.97 11.56 -35.59
C GLU A 60 13.07 10.38 -35.92
N HIS A 61 12.03 10.18 -35.12
CA HIS A 61 11.00 9.16 -35.31
C HIS A 61 9.61 9.81 -35.38
N PRO A 62 8.62 9.16 -36.01
CA PRO A 62 7.27 9.73 -36.12
C PRO A 62 6.50 9.83 -34.81
N LEU A 63 7.00 9.18 -33.73
CA LEU A 63 6.35 9.08 -32.42
C LEU A 63 7.38 8.96 -31.30
N ASN A 64 6.92 9.18 -30.07
CA ASN A 64 7.70 8.96 -28.86
C ASN A 64 7.30 7.62 -28.22
N VAL A 65 8.28 6.79 -27.86
CA VAL A 65 8.05 5.52 -27.13
C VAL A 65 8.98 5.43 -25.94
N THR A 66 8.43 5.14 -24.78
CA THR A 66 9.17 4.91 -23.54
C THR A 66 9.09 3.44 -23.16
N GLU A 67 10.25 2.83 -22.92
CA GLU A 67 10.38 1.51 -22.31
C GLU A 67 10.57 1.67 -20.81
N ILE A 68 9.89 0.83 -20.01
CA ILE A 68 9.97 0.83 -18.53
C ILE A 68 10.40 -0.57 -18.11
N GLN A 69 11.46 -0.63 -17.28
CA GLN A 69 11.92 -1.83 -16.59
C GLN A 69 11.99 -1.52 -15.09
N MET A 70 11.18 -2.18 -14.28
CA MET A 70 11.14 -1.97 -12.84
C MET A 70 10.54 -3.18 -12.12
N VAL A 71 10.80 -3.31 -10.83
CA VAL A 71 10.03 -4.21 -9.96
C VAL A 71 8.67 -3.60 -9.67
N VAL A 72 7.66 -4.42 -9.43
CA VAL A 72 6.27 -3.94 -9.20
C VAL A 72 6.11 -3.20 -7.87
N HIS A 73 7.01 -3.44 -6.90
CA HIS A 73 7.05 -2.80 -5.58
C HIS A 73 7.91 -1.53 -5.57
N LEU A 74 7.79 -0.68 -6.59
CA LEU A 74 8.51 0.58 -6.70
C LEU A 74 7.56 1.77 -6.70
N GLY A 75 7.85 2.76 -5.84
CA GLY A 75 6.98 3.93 -5.67
C GLY A 75 5.59 3.52 -5.17
N THR A 76 4.57 4.31 -5.48
CA THR A 76 3.19 4.01 -5.06
C THR A 76 2.69 2.76 -5.78
N HIS A 77 2.35 1.71 -5.02
CA HIS A 77 1.95 0.40 -5.52
C HIS A 77 0.95 -0.29 -4.60
N VAL A 78 0.43 -1.43 -5.03
CA VAL A 78 -0.43 -2.31 -4.23
C VAL A 78 0.15 -3.72 -4.26
N ASP A 79 0.24 -4.35 -3.09
CA ASP A 79 0.66 -5.73 -2.91
C ASP A 79 -0.53 -6.68 -3.05
N ALA A 80 -0.31 -7.77 -3.81
CA ALA A 80 -1.21 -8.92 -3.84
C ALA A 80 -0.85 -9.93 -2.75
N PRO A 81 -1.78 -10.78 -2.31
CA PRO A 81 -1.46 -11.87 -1.38
C PRO A 81 -0.34 -12.78 -1.87
N ARG A 82 -0.19 -12.94 -3.19
CA ARG A 82 0.91 -13.69 -3.84
C ARG A 82 2.30 -13.21 -3.40
N HIS A 83 2.43 -11.96 -2.94
CA HIS A 83 3.71 -11.41 -2.48
C HIS A 83 4.30 -12.21 -1.31
N PHE A 84 3.46 -12.72 -0.41
CA PHE A 84 3.89 -13.48 0.77
C PHE A 84 3.36 -14.92 0.82
N PHE A 85 2.38 -15.25 -0.02
CA PHE A 85 1.72 -16.57 -0.01
C PHE A 85 1.73 -17.17 -1.41
N SER A 86 2.43 -18.29 -1.61
CA SER A 86 2.52 -18.97 -2.91
C SER A 86 1.16 -19.49 -3.42
N ASP A 87 0.22 -19.73 -2.52
CA ASP A 87 -1.17 -20.12 -2.78
C ASP A 87 -2.15 -18.92 -2.76
N GLY A 88 -1.67 -17.71 -2.44
CA GLY A 88 -2.45 -16.50 -2.48
C GLY A 88 -2.75 -16.04 -3.92
N PRO A 89 -3.84 -15.30 -4.15
CA PRO A 89 -4.17 -14.77 -5.46
C PRO A 89 -3.09 -13.82 -5.97
N ALA A 90 -2.78 -13.94 -7.26
CA ALA A 90 -1.94 -13.00 -7.98
C ALA A 90 -2.71 -11.70 -8.27
N PHE A 91 -2.01 -10.65 -8.71
CA PHE A 91 -2.61 -9.33 -8.83
C PHE A 91 -3.80 -9.31 -9.81
N HIS A 92 -3.71 -10.01 -10.95
CA HIS A 92 -4.79 -10.08 -11.94
C HIS A 92 -6.03 -10.85 -11.47
N GLU A 93 -5.91 -11.61 -10.36
CA GLU A 93 -6.99 -12.37 -9.74
C GLU A 93 -7.71 -11.58 -8.62
N ILE A 94 -7.21 -10.37 -8.28
CA ILE A 94 -7.82 -9.54 -7.22
C ILE A 94 -9.19 -9.03 -7.69
N PRO A 95 -10.27 -9.26 -6.92
CA PRO A 95 -11.57 -8.67 -7.22
C PRO A 95 -11.51 -7.14 -7.27
N LEU A 96 -12.12 -6.52 -8.28
CA LEU A 96 -12.03 -5.07 -8.48
C LEU A 96 -12.57 -4.25 -7.31
N ASP A 97 -13.57 -4.77 -6.59
CA ASP A 97 -14.15 -4.13 -5.40
C ASP A 97 -13.16 -4.01 -4.23
N ARG A 98 -12.04 -4.73 -4.28
CA ARG A 98 -10.93 -4.58 -3.32
C ARG A 98 -10.07 -3.35 -3.61
N LEU A 99 -10.06 -2.85 -4.86
CA LEU A 99 -9.19 -1.78 -5.34
C LEU A 99 -9.85 -0.40 -5.35
N HIS A 100 -11.12 -0.27 -4.97
CA HIS A 100 -11.81 1.03 -4.91
C HIS A 100 -12.91 1.05 -3.85
N GLY A 101 -13.35 2.24 -3.48
CA GLY A 101 -14.52 2.46 -2.65
C GLY A 101 -14.30 3.42 -1.49
N HIS A 102 -15.24 3.38 -0.56
CA HIS A 102 -15.24 4.21 0.64
C HIS A 102 -14.09 3.85 1.59
N GLY A 103 -13.63 4.84 2.33
CA GLY A 103 -12.66 4.65 3.39
C GLY A 103 -12.44 5.91 4.22
N VAL A 104 -11.42 5.86 5.04
CA VAL A 104 -11.04 6.96 5.94
C VAL A 104 -9.55 7.27 5.81
N VAL A 105 -9.20 8.53 6.06
CA VAL A 105 -7.81 8.97 6.19
C VAL A 105 -7.56 9.35 7.66
N TRP A 106 -6.63 8.66 8.32
CA TRP A 106 -6.25 8.97 9.69
C TRP A 106 -4.87 9.60 9.79
N ARG A 107 -4.79 10.75 10.43
CA ARG A 107 -3.53 11.36 10.79
C ARG A 107 -3.01 10.76 12.10
N ILE A 108 -1.88 10.02 12.04
CA ILE A 108 -1.22 9.41 13.19
C ILE A 108 0.27 9.71 13.12
N GLU A 109 0.67 10.83 13.70
CA GLU A 109 2.08 11.23 13.74
C GLU A 109 2.88 10.43 14.76
N LYS A 110 4.07 10.00 14.34
CA LYS A 110 5.05 9.32 15.19
C LYS A 110 6.44 9.89 14.95
N GLN A 111 7.33 9.68 15.90
CA GLN A 111 8.76 9.96 15.74
C GLN A 111 9.42 8.91 14.83
N ASP A 112 10.71 9.13 14.48
CA ASP A 112 11.53 8.15 13.76
C ASP A 112 11.40 6.78 14.42
N TYR A 113 11.06 5.74 13.63
CA TYR A 113 10.83 4.35 14.07
C TYR A 113 9.72 4.18 15.11
N GLY A 114 8.81 5.14 15.24
CA GLY A 114 7.70 5.06 16.17
C GLY A 114 6.73 3.93 15.82
N VAL A 115 6.18 3.28 16.84
CA VAL A 115 5.20 2.21 16.64
C VAL A 115 3.78 2.78 16.72
N ILE A 116 2.97 2.45 15.72
CA ILE A 116 1.53 2.68 15.72
C ILE A 116 0.87 1.44 16.31
N ASP A 117 0.24 1.60 17.46
CA ASP A 117 -0.37 0.50 18.18
C ASP A 117 -1.91 0.61 18.22
N VAL A 118 -2.58 -0.41 18.72
CA VAL A 118 -4.05 -0.48 18.85
C VAL A 118 -4.64 0.78 19.48
N ALA A 119 -4.03 1.28 20.57
CA ALA A 119 -4.49 2.49 21.22
C ALA A 119 -4.45 3.75 20.34
N ASP A 120 -3.54 3.84 19.36
CA ASP A 120 -3.52 4.94 18.39
C ASP A 120 -4.69 4.82 17.41
N LEU A 121 -4.94 3.60 16.92
CA LEU A 121 -6.03 3.31 15.98
C LEU A 121 -7.41 3.53 16.63
N GLU A 122 -7.59 3.10 17.87
CA GLU A 122 -8.85 3.28 18.58
C GLU A 122 -9.20 4.75 18.86
N ARG A 123 -8.20 5.62 18.98
CA ARG A 123 -8.41 7.07 19.15
C ARG A 123 -8.73 7.78 17.83
N ALA A 124 -8.34 7.23 16.69
CA ALA A 124 -8.50 7.87 15.40
C ALA A 124 -9.97 8.05 14.98
N ARG A 125 -10.23 9.08 14.20
CA ARG A 125 -11.56 9.45 13.68
C ARG A 125 -11.44 9.90 12.22
N PRO A 126 -12.51 9.70 11.40
CA PRO A 126 -13.77 9.03 11.72
C PRO A 126 -13.57 7.52 12.01
N ARG A 127 -14.60 6.84 12.50
CA ARG A 127 -14.55 5.39 12.76
C ARG A 127 -14.54 4.61 11.45
N LEU A 128 -13.86 3.46 11.46
CA LEU A 128 -13.91 2.47 10.38
C LEU A 128 -15.27 1.76 10.34
N SER A 129 -15.69 1.44 9.13
CA SER A 129 -16.76 0.49 8.85
C SER A 129 -16.20 -0.74 8.13
N PRO A 130 -16.78 -1.94 8.32
CA PRO A 130 -16.39 -3.12 7.55
C PRO A 130 -16.44 -2.84 6.04
N GLY A 131 -15.38 -3.22 5.33
CA GLY A 131 -15.23 -2.95 3.90
C GLY A 131 -14.55 -1.61 3.56
N ASP A 132 -14.22 -0.78 4.54
CA ASP A 132 -13.50 0.46 4.31
C ASP A 132 -12.06 0.22 3.85
N ILE A 133 -11.54 1.23 3.15
CA ILE A 133 -10.13 1.43 2.91
C ILE A 133 -9.60 2.35 4.02
N LEU A 134 -8.50 1.98 4.67
CA LEU A 134 -7.81 2.85 5.61
C LEU A 134 -6.55 3.42 4.96
N ALA A 135 -6.46 4.75 4.87
CA ALA A 135 -5.20 5.43 4.56
C ALA A 135 -4.59 6.03 5.83
N LEU A 136 -3.37 5.63 6.16
CA LEU A 136 -2.59 6.17 7.27
C LEU A 136 -1.73 7.32 6.77
N ASP A 137 -2.05 8.53 7.19
CA ASP A 137 -1.25 9.73 7.02
C ASP A 137 -0.35 9.89 8.25
N THR A 138 0.88 9.40 8.16
CA THR A 138 1.87 9.59 9.23
C THR A 138 2.64 10.91 9.04
N GLY A 139 2.42 11.61 7.93
CA GLY A 139 3.18 12.76 7.46
C GLY A 139 4.58 12.37 6.97
N TRP A 140 4.82 11.08 6.72
CA TRP A 140 6.14 10.59 6.34
C TRP A 140 6.46 10.85 4.86
N ALA A 141 5.46 10.98 3.99
CA ALA A 141 5.61 11.33 2.58
C ALA A 141 6.49 12.58 2.35
N ARG A 142 6.50 13.55 3.28
CA ARG A 142 7.37 14.75 3.23
C ARG A 142 8.86 14.43 3.22
N HIS A 143 9.26 13.22 3.62
CA HIS A 143 10.65 12.77 3.64
C HIS A 143 11.02 11.92 2.42
N PHE A 144 10.08 11.72 1.50
CA PHE A 144 10.29 10.89 0.30
C PHE A 144 11.54 11.32 -0.47
N GLY A 145 12.40 10.38 -0.83
CA GLY A 145 13.70 10.63 -1.47
C GLY A 145 14.81 11.13 -0.56
N ALA A 146 14.55 11.42 0.73
CA ALA A 146 15.56 11.79 1.70
C ALA A 146 15.96 10.59 2.59
N PRO A 147 17.19 10.55 3.15
CA PRO A 147 17.64 9.44 4.02
C PRO A 147 16.78 9.22 5.26
N ARG A 148 16.02 10.23 5.69
CA ARG A 148 15.08 10.10 6.80
C ARG A 148 13.87 9.25 6.43
N TYR A 149 13.54 9.12 5.15
CA TYR A 149 12.40 8.31 4.71
C TYR A 149 12.50 6.87 5.20
N ASP A 150 13.71 6.31 5.28
CA ASP A 150 13.98 4.96 5.79
C ASP A 150 13.86 4.80 7.32
N ARG A 151 13.49 5.88 8.04
CA ARG A 151 13.27 5.85 9.49
C ARG A 151 11.79 5.90 9.86
N HIS A 152 10.94 5.46 8.94
CA HIS A 152 9.48 5.56 9.05
C HIS A 152 8.91 4.85 10.28
N PRO A 153 7.73 5.30 10.76
CA PRO A 153 6.95 4.56 11.73
C PRO A 153 6.38 3.28 11.12
N ASN A 154 6.02 2.33 11.97
CA ASN A 154 5.43 1.06 11.57
C ASN A 154 4.26 0.65 12.46
N LEU A 155 3.43 -0.27 12.01
CA LEU A 155 2.39 -0.89 12.83
C LEU A 155 3.00 -1.95 13.77
N SER A 156 2.40 -2.11 14.95
CA SER A 156 2.58 -3.34 15.72
C SER A 156 1.80 -4.50 15.09
N VAL A 157 2.19 -5.74 15.37
CA VAL A 157 1.43 -6.92 14.94
C VAL A 157 0.01 -6.88 15.48
N ALA A 158 -0.16 -6.51 16.76
CA ALA A 158 -1.48 -6.34 17.38
C ALA A 158 -2.35 -5.29 16.66
N ALA A 159 -1.75 -4.20 16.16
CA ALA A 159 -2.45 -3.20 15.36
C ALA A 159 -2.93 -3.80 14.01
N ALA A 160 -2.12 -4.62 13.36
CA ALA A 160 -2.52 -5.30 12.12
C ALA A 160 -3.66 -6.30 12.37
N GLU A 161 -3.59 -7.10 13.44
CA GLU A 161 -4.65 -8.02 13.86
C GLU A 161 -5.95 -7.27 14.19
N TRP A 162 -5.83 -6.12 14.87
CA TRP A 162 -6.97 -5.26 15.15
C TRP A 162 -7.61 -4.75 13.85
N LEU A 163 -6.83 -4.29 12.85
CA LEU A 163 -7.34 -3.86 11.55
C LEU A 163 -8.08 -4.99 10.81
N VAL A 164 -7.56 -6.21 10.86
CA VAL A 164 -8.26 -7.40 10.34
C VAL A 164 -9.60 -7.57 11.05
N SER A 165 -9.65 -7.43 12.38
CA SER A 165 -10.89 -7.52 13.16
C SER A 165 -11.91 -6.43 12.81
N GLN A 166 -11.45 -5.24 12.38
CA GLN A 166 -12.31 -4.17 11.84
C GLN A 166 -12.81 -4.47 10.42
N ARG A 167 -12.32 -5.54 9.78
CA ARG A 167 -12.74 -5.99 8.44
C ARG A 167 -12.48 -4.93 7.36
N ILE A 168 -11.37 -4.21 7.43
CA ILE A 168 -10.95 -3.34 6.33
C ILE A 168 -10.54 -4.19 5.12
N LYS A 169 -10.67 -3.67 3.91
CA LYS A 169 -10.28 -4.40 2.69
C LYS A 169 -8.91 -4.03 2.15
N LEU A 170 -8.39 -2.85 2.52
CA LEU A 170 -7.10 -2.36 2.09
C LEU A 170 -6.55 -1.38 3.14
N LEU A 171 -5.28 -1.55 3.48
CA LEU A 171 -4.46 -0.59 4.20
C LEU A 171 -3.57 0.15 3.21
N ALA A 172 -3.60 1.48 3.22
CA ALA A 172 -2.68 2.32 2.47
C ALA A 172 -1.85 3.17 3.43
N CYS A 173 -0.55 3.37 3.16
CA CYS A 173 0.33 4.16 4.01
C CYS A 173 1.28 5.05 3.20
N ASP A 174 1.71 6.16 3.81
CA ASP A 174 2.67 7.11 3.26
C ASP A 174 4.14 6.75 3.60
N THR A 175 4.37 5.52 4.00
CA THR A 175 5.68 4.97 4.38
C THR A 175 6.19 3.95 3.37
N VAL A 176 7.46 3.54 3.52
CA VAL A 176 8.10 2.48 2.71
C VAL A 176 7.37 1.15 2.86
N THR A 177 6.82 0.89 4.06
CA THR A 177 6.18 -0.36 4.43
C THR A 177 5.39 -0.15 5.74
N PRO A 178 4.32 -0.89 6.01
CA PRO A 178 3.68 -0.91 7.32
C PRO A 178 4.47 -1.72 8.36
N ASP A 179 5.44 -2.54 7.95
CA ASP A 179 6.33 -3.29 8.83
C ASP A 179 7.51 -2.45 9.34
N LEU A 180 8.33 -3.04 10.20
CA LEU A 180 9.56 -2.43 10.73
C LEU A 180 10.47 -1.95 9.59
N ALA A 181 11.03 -0.76 9.74
CA ALA A 181 11.96 -0.16 8.78
C ALA A 181 13.13 -1.10 8.42
N VAL A 182 13.50 -1.18 7.13
CA VAL A 182 14.49 -2.14 6.59
C VAL A 182 15.80 -2.10 7.36
N ASN A 183 16.27 -0.89 7.70
CA ASN A 183 17.55 -0.68 8.42
C ASN A 183 17.50 -1.06 9.92
N ARG A 184 16.37 -1.50 10.44
CA ARG A 184 16.17 -2.00 11.80
C ARG A 184 15.89 -3.51 11.86
N ARG A 185 15.80 -4.17 10.71
CA ARG A 185 15.48 -5.60 10.64
C ARG A 185 16.69 -6.45 10.97
N GLU A 186 16.48 -7.45 11.82
CA GLU A 186 17.47 -8.48 12.10
C GLU A 186 17.41 -9.59 11.06
N LYS A 187 18.45 -10.43 11.03
CA LYS A 187 18.47 -11.62 10.16
C LYS A 187 17.31 -12.55 10.52
N GLY A 188 16.52 -12.92 9.51
CA GLY A 188 15.34 -13.76 9.69
C GLY A 188 14.05 -12.97 9.95
N PHE A 189 14.06 -11.64 9.83
CA PHE A 189 12.84 -10.85 9.83
C PHE A 189 11.87 -11.35 8.74
N ASN A 190 10.61 -11.58 9.10
CA ASN A 190 9.62 -12.25 8.26
C ASN A 190 8.38 -11.41 7.96
N TRP A 191 8.46 -10.08 7.99
CA TRP A 191 7.35 -9.16 7.65
C TRP A 191 6.01 -9.53 8.31
N PRO A 192 5.94 -9.53 9.66
CA PRO A 192 4.77 -10.04 10.37
C PRO A 192 3.49 -9.25 10.12
N VAL A 193 3.57 -7.93 9.87
CA VAL A 193 2.40 -7.09 9.56
C VAL A 193 1.83 -7.45 8.19
N HIS A 194 2.67 -7.60 7.15
CA HIS A 194 2.22 -8.09 5.83
C HIS A 194 1.59 -9.46 5.92
N HIS A 195 2.20 -10.40 6.66
CA HIS A 195 1.63 -11.74 6.83
C HIS A 195 0.23 -11.70 7.45
N VAL A 196 0.02 -10.87 8.47
CA VAL A 196 -1.31 -10.71 9.08
C VAL A 196 -2.29 -10.12 8.08
N LEU A 197 -1.96 -9.01 7.44
CA LEU A 197 -2.88 -8.29 6.56
C LEU A 197 -3.21 -9.10 5.30
N LEU A 198 -2.19 -9.41 4.49
CA LEU A 198 -2.37 -10.11 3.23
C LEU A 198 -2.91 -11.53 3.44
N GLY A 199 -2.49 -12.22 4.53
CA GLY A 199 -3.00 -13.54 4.87
C GLY A 199 -4.50 -13.57 5.15
N HIS A 200 -5.10 -12.46 5.54
CA HIS A 200 -6.54 -12.31 5.78
C HIS A 200 -7.25 -11.52 4.67
N GLY A 201 -6.61 -11.31 3.51
CA GLY A 201 -7.22 -10.62 2.37
C GLY A 201 -7.34 -9.11 2.52
N VAL A 202 -6.60 -8.50 3.43
CA VAL A 202 -6.42 -7.05 3.50
C VAL A 202 -5.24 -6.70 2.60
N LEU A 203 -5.51 -6.01 1.48
CA LEU A 203 -4.44 -5.53 0.59
C LEU A 203 -3.58 -4.48 1.27
N VAL A 204 -2.35 -4.32 0.83
CA VAL A 204 -1.44 -3.29 1.31
C VAL A 204 -1.05 -2.37 0.14
N SER A 205 -1.11 -1.06 0.34
CA SER A 205 -0.58 -0.07 -0.60
C SER A 205 0.41 0.84 0.12
N GLU A 206 1.57 1.03 -0.49
CA GLU A 206 2.70 1.73 0.09
C GLU A 206 3.07 2.99 -0.69
N HIS A 207 3.85 3.88 -0.07
CA HIS A 207 4.35 5.10 -0.67
C HIS A 207 3.27 6.06 -1.18
N LEU A 208 2.19 6.25 -0.40
CA LEU A 208 1.21 7.29 -0.73
C LEU A 208 1.78 8.68 -0.44
N THR A 209 1.23 9.68 -1.12
CA THR A 209 1.54 11.11 -0.90
C THR A 209 0.26 11.95 -0.87
N ASN A 210 0.36 13.25 -0.54
CA ASN A 210 -0.74 14.22 -0.55
C ASN A 210 -1.96 13.85 0.33
N LEU A 211 -1.79 12.95 1.30
CA LEU A 211 -2.86 12.54 2.22
C LEU A 211 -3.34 13.68 3.14
N GLU A 212 -2.49 14.68 3.39
CA GLU A 212 -2.78 15.80 4.28
C GLU A 212 -4.03 16.60 3.90
N THR A 213 -4.41 16.59 2.61
CA THR A 213 -5.61 17.28 2.12
C THR A 213 -6.91 16.56 2.47
N LEU A 214 -6.82 15.28 2.85
CA LEU A 214 -7.94 14.38 3.13
C LEU A 214 -7.99 13.96 4.61
N THR A 215 -7.01 14.39 5.41
CA THR A 215 -6.76 13.94 6.78
C THR A 215 -7.99 14.06 7.69
N ASN A 216 -8.18 13.05 8.52
CA ASN A 216 -9.27 12.90 9.50
C ASN A 216 -10.67 13.04 8.86
N GLY A 217 -10.82 12.50 7.65
CA GLY A 217 -12.06 12.57 6.87
C GLY A 217 -12.43 11.25 6.23
N HIS A 218 -13.66 11.20 5.74
CA HIS A 218 -14.11 10.16 4.81
C HIS A 218 -13.63 10.48 3.40
N ALA A 219 -13.23 9.44 2.67
CA ALA A 219 -12.80 9.58 1.28
C ALA A 219 -13.27 8.40 0.44
N GLU A 220 -13.42 8.63 -0.86
CA GLU A 220 -13.53 7.59 -1.87
C GLU A 220 -12.16 7.42 -2.51
N PHE A 221 -11.72 6.17 -2.66
CA PHE A 221 -10.42 5.79 -3.19
C PHE A 221 -10.55 5.00 -4.48
N MET A 222 -9.54 5.14 -5.36
CA MET A 222 -9.32 4.29 -6.53
C MET A 222 -7.82 3.94 -6.63
N PHE A 223 -7.50 2.66 -6.64
CA PHE A 223 -6.15 2.14 -6.85
C PHE A 223 -6.07 1.63 -8.30
N LEU A 224 -5.71 2.53 -9.23
CA LEU A 224 -5.64 2.25 -10.66
C LEU A 224 -4.29 1.59 -10.98
N ALA A 225 -4.22 0.30 -10.74
CA ALA A 225 -3.03 -0.51 -10.88
C ALA A 225 -3.00 -1.25 -12.23
N LEU A 226 -1.80 -1.65 -12.68
CA LEU A 226 -1.64 -2.44 -13.89
C LEU A 226 -2.13 -3.87 -13.67
N ASN A 227 -2.88 -4.40 -14.62
CA ASN A 227 -3.35 -5.79 -14.60
C ASN A 227 -2.28 -6.73 -15.15
N VAL A 228 -1.27 -7.05 -14.31
CA VAL A 228 -0.14 -7.88 -14.70
C VAL A 228 -0.42 -9.33 -14.31
N GLN A 229 -0.34 -10.24 -15.31
CA GLN A 229 -0.56 -11.67 -15.09
C GLN A 229 0.48 -12.24 -14.10
N ASP A 230 0.02 -13.06 -13.17
CA ASP A 230 0.82 -13.79 -12.16
C ASP A 230 1.72 -12.91 -11.27
N SER A 231 1.47 -11.60 -11.25
CA SER A 231 2.25 -10.65 -10.46
C SER A 231 1.90 -10.72 -8.97
N ASP A 232 2.90 -10.45 -8.16
CA ASP A 232 2.83 -10.36 -6.69
C ASP A 232 2.43 -8.96 -6.18
N GLY A 233 2.33 -7.97 -7.08
CA GLY A 233 1.91 -6.60 -6.82
C GLY A 233 1.79 -5.81 -8.10
N SER A 234 1.48 -4.52 -7.99
CA SER A 234 1.42 -3.64 -9.17
C SER A 234 1.63 -2.17 -8.80
N PRO A 235 2.44 -1.43 -9.57
CA PRO A 235 2.46 0.02 -9.47
C PRO A 235 1.06 0.58 -9.75
N ALA A 236 0.67 1.61 -8.99
CA ALA A 236 -0.67 2.15 -9.07
C ALA A 236 -0.68 3.68 -9.15
N ARG A 237 -1.61 4.22 -9.97
CA ARG A 237 -2.04 5.62 -9.83
C ARG A 237 -3.17 5.64 -8.82
N VAL A 238 -2.90 6.05 -7.60
CA VAL A 238 -3.88 6.10 -6.51
C VAL A 238 -4.53 7.46 -6.48
N LEU A 239 -5.85 7.47 -6.53
CA LEU A 239 -6.66 8.67 -6.45
C LEU A 239 -7.58 8.58 -5.24
N ALA A 240 -7.83 9.72 -4.59
CA ALA A 240 -8.89 9.83 -3.61
C ALA A 240 -9.59 11.18 -3.72
N ARG A 241 -10.82 11.23 -3.21
CA ARG A 241 -11.57 12.48 -3.05
C ARG A 241 -12.31 12.49 -1.72
N LYS A 242 -12.39 13.66 -1.12
CA LYS A 242 -13.12 13.84 0.14
C LYS A 242 -14.61 13.56 -0.08
N LEU A 243 -15.21 12.91 0.89
CA LEU A 243 -16.66 12.73 1.01
C LEU A 243 -17.21 13.64 2.10
N ASP A 244 -18.35 14.26 1.83
CA ASP A 244 -19.09 15.11 2.76
C ASP A 244 -19.96 14.27 3.71
#